data_770552532616df12173a29b593d42dc0
#
_entry.id   770552532616df12173a29b593d42dc0
#
_cell.length_a   1.000
_cell.length_b   1.000
_cell.length_c   1.000
_cell.angle_alpha   90.00
_cell.angle_beta   90.00
_cell.angle_gamma   90.00
#
_symmetry.space_group_name_H-M   'P 1'
#
loop_
_entity.id
_entity.type
_entity.pdbx_description
1 polymer ?
#
loop_
_entity_poly.entity_id
_entity_poly.type
_entity_poly.pdbx_seq_one_letter_code
_entity_poly.pdbx_strand_id
1 'polypeptide(L)'
;MLKRISLFLLVNILVMVTVSFTLSLLGVNRYLYSSYGIDYRSLAIFCLVWGMVGSFISLGLSRVMAKMMMGVELIDPKTRDPDLQDLLQMVYLLSKAAGLPKMPEVGIYDSLDLNAFATGPTKSRSLVAVSSGLLSGMNRTEIEGVIGHELSHVANGDMVTLTLIQGIVNAFVMFLSRVLAYFAAQALRGENEREERGGNWMQFVFTFVFEIFFSILGSMVVAWFSRYREFRADAGSARIAGREKMIAALQALKRVYDVPMNAPEVSAAFQAMQISSHKKGLLNLFASHPSLDERIERLQTATHFE
;
A
#
# COMPACT_ATOMS: atom_id res chain seq x y z
N MET A 1 -15.02 3.86 -8.63
CA MET A 1 -14.87 2.41 -8.53
C MET A 1 -14.33 1.79 -9.81
N LEU A 2 -14.97 2.03 -10.97
CA LEU A 2 -14.59 1.48 -12.27
C LEU A 2 -13.12 1.80 -12.67
N LYS A 3 -12.68 3.06 -12.52
CA LYS A 3 -11.29 3.49 -12.82
C LYS A 3 -10.23 2.77 -11.97
N ARG A 4 -10.53 2.44 -10.71
CA ARG A 4 -9.59 1.70 -9.83
C ARG A 4 -9.53 0.22 -10.18
N ILE A 5 -10.68 -0.38 -10.52
CA ILE A 5 -10.74 -1.78 -10.99
C ILE A 5 -10.03 -1.89 -12.33
N SER A 6 -10.26 -0.96 -13.27
CA SER A 6 -9.56 -0.97 -14.56
C SER A 6 -8.06 -0.72 -14.42
N LEU A 7 -7.62 0.17 -13.50
CA LEU A 7 -6.19 0.37 -13.21
C LEU A 7 -5.57 -0.89 -12.59
N PHE A 8 -6.27 -1.52 -11.64
CA PHE A 8 -5.83 -2.78 -11.03
C PHE A 8 -5.69 -3.88 -12.09
N LEU A 9 -6.69 -4.06 -12.95
CA LEU A 9 -6.66 -5.01 -14.05
C LEU A 9 -5.53 -4.71 -15.04
N LEU A 10 -5.36 -3.44 -15.41
CA LEU A 10 -4.30 -3.00 -16.31
C LEU A 10 -2.91 -3.31 -15.75
N VAL A 11 -2.69 -3.00 -14.47
CA VAL A 11 -1.41 -3.29 -13.79
C VAL A 11 -1.16 -4.79 -13.73
N ASN A 12 -2.18 -5.60 -13.40
CA ASN A 12 -2.04 -7.06 -13.39
C ASN A 12 -1.74 -7.62 -14.78
N ILE A 13 -2.42 -7.14 -15.84
CA ILE A 13 -2.13 -7.54 -17.23
C ILE A 13 -0.69 -7.16 -17.58
N LEU A 14 -0.27 -5.94 -17.27
CA LEU A 14 1.08 -5.46 -17.55
C LEU A 14 2.13 -6.32 -16.84
N VAL A 15 1.94 -6.61 -15.55
CA VAL A 15 2.83 -7.47 -14.78
C VAL A 15 2.88 -8.87 -15.38
N MET A 16 1.73 -9.48 -15.72
CA MET A 16 1.68 -10.79 -16.35
C MET A 16 2.40 -10.85 -17.67
N VAL A 17 2.14 -9.88 -18.55
CA VAL A 17 2.79 -9.81 -19.86
C VAL A 17 4.31 -9.66 -19.69
N THR A 18 4.75 -8.78 -18.81
CA THR A 18 6.17 -8.56 -18.52
C THR A 18 6.83 -9.81 -17.95
N VAL A 19 6.20 -10.47 -16.97
CA VAL A 19 6.72 -11.72 -16.39
C VAL A 19 6.77 -12.82 -17.43
N SER A 20 5.69 -13.05 -18.19
CA SER A 20 5.64 -14.09 -19.23
C SER A 20 6.66 -13.85 -20.35
N PHE A 21 6.82 -12.61 -20.77
CA PHE A 21 7.82 -12.23 -21.78
C PHE A 21 9.23 -12.44 -21.26
N THR A 22 9.53 -12.00 -20.05
CA THR A 22 10.85 -12.18 -19.41
C THR A 22 11.18 -13.67 -19.25
N LEU A 23 10.21 -14.49 -18.79
CA LEU A 23 10.37 -15.93 -18.69
C LEU A 23 10.66 -16.60 -20.02
N SER A 24 9.97 -16.17 -21.07
CA SER A 24 10.18 -16.68 -22.42
C SER A 24 11.58 -16.35 -22.94
N LEU A 25 12.03 -15.10 -22.73
CA LEU A 25 13.37 -14.65 -23.12
C LEU A 25 14.49 -15.40 -22.38
N LEU A 26 14.30 -15.65 -21.08
CA LEU A 26 15.28 -16.35 -20.24
C LEU A 26 15.23 -17.87 -20.43
N GLY A 27 14.32 -18.39 -21.25
CA GLY A 27 14.16 -19.84 -21.46
C GLY A 27 13.72 -20.61 -20.19
N VAL A 28 13.27 -19.91 -19.15
CA VAL A 28 12.91 -20.48 -17.84
C VAL A 28 11.75 -21.46 -17.95
N ASN A 29 10.88 -21.30 -18.94
CA ASN A 29 9.78 -22.23 -19.19
C ASN A 29 10.25 -23.68 -19.40
N ARG A 30 11.45 -23.90 -19.94
CA ARG A 30 12.04 -25.25 -20.10
C ARG A 30 12.41 -25.88 -18.77
N TYR A 31 12.77 -25.09 -17.76
CA TYR A 31 13.14 -25.58 -16.42
C TYR A 31 11.94 -25.76 -15.52
N LEU A 32 10.86 -24.98 -15.74
CA LEU A 32 9.64 -25.07 -14.93
C LEU A 32 8.73 -26.24 -15.38
N TYR A 33 8.81 -26.62 -16.65
CA TYR A 33 8.03 -27.70 -17.24
C TYR A 33 8.98 -28.78 -17.74
N SER A 34 9.15 -29.83 -16.95
CA SER A 34 9.86 -31.04 -17.39
C SER A 34 9.00 -31.86 -18.33
N SER A 35 9.60 -32.85 -19.00
CA SER A 35 8.87 -33.79 -19.86
C SER A 35 7.78 -34.59 -19.11
N TYR A 36 7.81 -34.57 -17.77
CA TYR A 36 6.91 -35.29 -16.88
C TYR A 36 5.95 -34.39 -16.10
N GLY A 37 5.91 -33.06 -16.36
CA GLY A 37 5.01 -32.13 -15.67
C GLY A 37 5.71 -30.90 -15.10
N ILE A 38 5.08 -30.24 -14.09
CA ILE A 38 5.62 -29.06 -13.42
C ILE A 38 6.65 -29.49 -12.38
N ASP A 39 7.83 -28.88 -12.40
CA ASP A 39 8.73 -28.89 -11.24
C ASP A 39 8.27 -27.86 -10.22
N TYR A 40 7.48 -28.32 -9.23
CA TYR A 40 6.92 -27.48 -8.19
C TYR A 40 7.97 -26.76 -7.35
N ARG A 41 9.14 -27.38 -7.13
CA ARG A 41 10.23 -26.78 -6.34
C ARG A 41 10.83 -25.58 -7.07
N SER A 42 11.18 -25.77 -8.33
CA SER A 42 11.71 -24.67 -9.16
C SER A 42 10.68 -23.57 -9.35
N LEU A 43 9.40 -23.90 -9.53
CA LEU A 43 8.32 -22.94 -9.63
C LEU A 43 8.14 -22.15 -8.32
N ALA A 44 8.16 -22.82 -7.17
CA ALA A 44 8.02 -22.14 -5.87
C ALA A 44 9.18 -21.17 -5.61
N ILE A 45 10.42 -21.59 -5.86
CA ILE A 45 11.61 -20.74 -5.70
C ILE A 45 11.51 -19.55 -6.65
N PHE A 46 11.15 -19.78 -7.92
CA PHE A 46 10.96 -18.72 -8.90
C PHE A 46 9.93 -17.70 -8.45
N CYS A 47 8.74 -18.15 -8.04
CA CYS A 47 7.65 -17.26 -7.59
C CYS A 47 8.05 -16.47 -6.35
N LEU A 48 8.76 -17.10 -5.40
CA LEU A 48 9.26 -16.42 -4.20
C LEU A 48 10.27 -15.34 -4.55
N VAL A 49 11.27 -15.66 -5.36
CA VAL A 49 12.30 -14.69 -5.78
C VAL A 49 11.65 -13.53 -6.53
N TRP A 50 10.79 -13.82 -7.49
CA TRP A 50 10.15 -12.79 -8.31
C TRP A 50 9.21 -11.89 -7.52
N GLY A 51 8.36 -12.48 -6.66
CA GLY A 51 7.45 -11.74 -5.78
C GLY A 51 8.20 -10.83 -4.81
N MET A 52 9.29 -11.32 -4.21
CA MET A 52 10.10 -10.54 -3.28
C MET A 52 10.90 -9.44 -3.98
N VAL A 53 11.59 -9.76 -5.08
CA VAL A 53 12.40 -8.78 -5.84
C VAL A 53 11.52 -7.62 -6.32
N GLY A 54 10.34 -7.88 -6.88
CA GLY A 54 9.41 -6.83 -7.32
C GLY A 54 9.00 -5.91 -6.17
N SER A 55 8.69 -6.49 -5.00
CA SER A 55 8.31 -5.73 -3.81
C SER A 55 9.47 -4.88 -3.26
N PHE A 56 10.69 -5.40 -3.22
CA PHE A 56 11.87 -4.63 -2.78
C PHE A 56 12.27 -3.53 -3.75
N ILE A 57 12.15 -3.74 -5.06
CA ILE A 57 12.37 -2.70 -6.06
C ILE A 57 11.34 -1.57 -5.85
N SER A 58 10.06 -1.91 -5.67
CA SER A 58 9.00 -0.94 -5.40
C SER A 58 9.31 -0.12 -4.13
N LEU A 59 9.71 -0.77 -3.04
CA LEU A 59 10.12 -0.10 -1.81
C LEU A 59 11.33 0.81 -2.02
N GLY A 60 12.36 0.33 -2.73
CA GLY A 60 13.57 1.09 -3.03
C GLY A 60 13.29 2.37 -3.82
N LEU A 61 12.33 2.30 -4.74
CA LEU A 61 11.93 3.42 -5.59
C LEU A 61 10.84 4.31 -4.95
N SER A 62 10.27 3.92 -3.81
CA SER A 62 9.08 4.56 -3.22
C SER A 62 9.23 6.09 -3.04
N ARG A 63 10.39 6.57 -2.59
CA ARG A 63 10.67 8.01 -2.42
C ARG A 63 10.75 8.75 -3.76
N VAL A 64 11.39 8.15 -4.75
CA VAL A 64 11.52 8.72 -6.10
C VAL A 64 10.14 8.81 -6.74
N MET A 65 9.37 7.72 -6.65
CA MET A 65 8.00 7.69 -7.16
C MET A 65 7.09 8.71 -6.46
N ALA A 66 7.20 8.86 -5.14
CA ALA A 66 6.45 9.88 -4.41
C ALA A 66 6.76 11.30 -4.92
N LYS A 67 8.04 11.63 -5.09
CA LYS A 67 8.46 12.95 -5.60
C LYS A 67 7.98 13.18 -7.04
N MET A 68 8.09 12.19 -7.90
CA MET A 68 7.75 12.35 -9.33
C MET A 68 6.23 12.30 -9.57
N MET A 69 5.51 11.36 -8.95
CA MET A 69 4.09 11.14 -9.24
C MET A 69 3.16 12.04 -8.44
N MET A 70 3.54 12.38 -7.20
CA MET A 70 2.75 13.26 -6.34
C MET A 70 3.22 14.72 -6.42
N GLY A 71 4.30 15.01 -7.14
CA GLY A 71 4.83 16.37 -7.22
C GLY A 71 5.35 16.88 -5.88
N VAL A 72 5.94 16.01 -5.05
CA VAL A 72 6.43 16.42 -3.73
C VAL A 72 7.66 17.31 -3.86
N GLU A 73 7.53 18.56 -3.45
CA GLU A 73 8.62 19.53 -3.33
C GLU A 73 9.24 19.45 -1.93
N LEU A 74 10.55 19.22 -1.88
CA LEU A 74 11.26 19.15 -0.60
C LEU A 74 11.45 20.53 -0.01
N ILE A 75 11.22 20.65 1.29
CA ILE A 75 11.48 21.89 2.04
C ILE A 75 13.00 21.98 2.30
N ASP A 76 13.59 23.09 1.90
CA ASP A 76 14.98 23.41 2.26
C ASP A 76 15.09 23.62 3.78
N PRO A 77 15.96 22.87 4.49
CA PRO A 77 16.19 23.08 5.92
C PRO A 77 16.64 24.52 6.29
N LYS A 78 17.11 25.29 5.32
CA LYS A 78 17.53 26.69 5.49
C LYS A 78 16.46 27.70 5.07
N THR A 79 15.24 27.26 4.78
CA THR A 79 14.14 28.15 4.41
C THR A 79 13.96 29.26 5.43
N ARG A 80 13.58 30.47 4.96
CA ARG A 80 13.25 31.60 5.82
C ARG A 80 11.74 31.77 6.03
N ASP A 81 10.96 30.96 5.38
CA ASP A 81 9.52 30.95 5.53
C ASP A 81 9.14 30.44 6.95
N PRO A 82 8.45 31.25 7.78
CA PRO A 82 8.12 30.87 9.15
C PRO A 82 7.25 29.63 9.25
N ASP A 83 6.29 29.45 8.35
CA ASP A 83 5.35 28.32 8.38
C ASP A 83 6.08 27.02 8.02
N LEU A 84 6.98 27.07 7.04
CA LEU A 84 7.82 25.93 6.66
C LEU A 84 8.84 25.59 7.75
N GLN A 85 9.40 26.60 8.44
CA GLN A 85 10.28 26.38 9.59
C GLN A 85 9.54 25.71 10.74
N ASP A 86 8.32 26.15 11.04
CA ASP A 86 7.48 25.53 12.09
C ASP A 86 7.17 24.06 11.78
N LEU A 87 6.81 23.75 10.52
CA LEU A 87 6.60 22.39 10.07
C LEU A 87 7.87 21.53 10.22
N LEU A 88 9.03 22.03 9.79
CA LEU A 88 10.31 21.33 9.94
C LEU A 88 10.65 21.08 11.40
N GLN A 89 10.46 22.08 12.27
CA GLN A 89 10.70 21.93 13.71
C GLN A 89 9.76 20.91 14.35
N MET A 90 8.48 20.93 13.97
CA MET A 90 7.49 19.95 14.41
C MET A 90 7.92 18.52 14.04
N VAL A 91 8.24 18.27 12.77
CA VAL A 91 8.72 16.96 12.30
C VAL A 91 10.00 16.56 13.03
N TYR A 92 10.94 17.48 13.26
CA TYR A 92 12.17 17.20 13.99
C TYR A 92 11.91 16.75 15.43
N LEU A 93 11.07 17.49 16.18
CA LEU A 93 10.73 17.15 17.56
C LEU A 93 10.03 15.82 17.67
N LEU A 94 9.04 15.57 16.81
CA LEU A 94 8.29 14.30 16.79
C LEU A 94 9.17 13.13 16.32
N SER A 95 10.07 13.33 15.36
CA SER A 95 11.03 12.30 14.92
C SER A 95 11.98 11.89 16.05
N LYS A 96 12.44 12.87 16.83
CA LYS A 96 13.28 12.63 18.02
C LYS A 96 12.49 11.87 19.10
N ALA A 97 11.25 12.27 19.37
CA ALA A 97 10.37 11.56 20.30
C ALA A 97 10.05 10.13 19.84
N ALA A 98 9.95 9.91 18.53
CA ALA A 98 9.77 8.59 17.94
C ALA A 98 11.04 7.72 17.93
N GLY A 99 12.19 8.24 18.34
CA GLY A 99 13.47 7.54 18.36
C GLY A 99 14.02 7.22 16.96
N LEU A 100 13.71 8.06 15.96
CA LEU A 100 14.23 7.84 14.61
C LEU A 100 15.73 8.10 14.55
N PRO A 101 16.51 7.25 13.86
CA PRO A 101 17.97 7.39 13.77
C PRO A 101 18.40 8.62 12.95
N LYS A 102 17.51 9.12 12.08
CA LYS A 102 17.71 10.30 11.25
C LYS A 102 16.38 10.98 10.99
N MET A 103 16.36 12.31 10.98
CA MET A 103 15.20 13.08 10.56
C MET A 103 14.81 12.74 9.11
N PRO A 104 13.52 12.46 8.83
CA PRO A 104 13.02 12.27 7.47
C PRO A 104 13.24 13.52 6.60
N GLU A 105 13.31 13.33 5.28
CA GLU A 105 13.06 14.45 4.37
C GLU A 105 11.62 14.92 4.56
N VAL A 106 11.38 16.20 4.51
CA VAL A 106 10.05 16.80 4.61
C VAL A 106 9.72 17.48 3.29
N GLY A 107 8.52 17.25 2.80
CA GLY A 107 8.07 17.87 1.56
C GLY A 107 6.59 18.23 1.59
N ILE A 108 6.21 19.11 0.69
CA ILE A 108 4.82 19.53 0.46
C ILE A 108 4.44 19.13 -0.96
N TYR A 109 3.18 18.80 -1.16
CA TYR A 109 2.60 18.57 -2.48
C TYR A 109 1.25 19.27 -2.59
N ASP A 110 0.93 19.69 -3.81
CA ASP A 110 -0.31 20.41 -4.06
C ASP A 110 -1.48 19.44 -4.17
N SER A 111 -2.40 19.51 -3.21
CA SER A 111 -3.64 18.76 -3.15
C SER A 111 -4.59 19.42 -2.16
N LEU A 112 -5.86 19.52 -2.51
CA LEU A 112 -6.92 20.01 -1.63
C LEU A 112 -7.32 18.99 -0.55
N ASP A 113 -6.92 17.73 -0.69
CA ASP A 113 -7.24 16.68 0.28
C ASP A 113 -6.46 16.88 1.58
N LEU A 114 -7.08 16.65 2.74
CA LEU A 114 -6.41 16.62 4.03
C LEU A 114 -5.61 15.32 4.14
N ASN A 115 -4.39 15.33 3.63
CA ASN A 115 -3.59 14.11 3.53
C ASN A 115 -2.12 14.36 3.85
N ALA A 116 -1.51 13.38 4.52
CA ALA A 116 -0.07 13.25 4.66
C ALA A 116 0.31 11.79 4.43
N PHE A 117 1.55 11.53 4.10
CA PHE A 117 2.06 10.17 4.01
C PHE A 117 3.55 10.10 4.32
N ALA A 118 3.97 8.96 4.85
CA ALA A 118 5.38 8.63 4.99
C ALA A 118 5.75 7.49 4.06
N THR A 119 6.94 7.59 3.43
CA THR A 119 7.48 6.54 2.57
C THR A 119 9.00 6.47 2.66
N GLY A 120 9.57 5.36 2.22
CA GLY A 120 11.01 5.18 2.15
C GLY A 120 11.46 3.75 2.45
N PRO A 121 12.66 3.37 1.99
CA PRO A 121 13.16 2.01 2.14
C PRO A 121 13.60 1.64 3.56
N THR A 122 13.90 2.63 4.41
CA THR A 122 14.36 2.40 5.79
C THR A 122 13.98 3.56 6.70
N LYS A 123 14.06 3.35 8.03
CA LYS A 123 13.84 4.40 9.05
C LYS A 123 14.76 5.63 8.88
N SER A 124 15.98 5.42 8.40
CA SER A 124 16.96 6.51 8.16
C SER A 124 16.87 7.14 6.78
N ARG A 125 16.12 6.54 5.86
CA ARG A 125 15.92 7.02 4.49
C ARG A 125 14.43 7.14 4.19
N SER A 126 13.73 7.93 5.00
CA SER A 126 12.29 8.18 4.89
C SER A 126 12.00 9.59 4.41
N LEU A 127 10.81 9.78 3.87
CA LEU A 127 10.22 11.02 3.44
C LEU A 127 8.85 11.12 4.11
N VAL A 128 8.55 12.28 4.69
CA VAL A 128 7.21 12.66 5.13
C VAL A 128 6.73 13.77 4.21
N ALA A 129 5.59 13.60 3.57
CA ALA A 129 5.00 14.57 2.69
C ALA A 129 3.61 14.98 3.20
N VAL A 130 3.32 16.27 3.12
CA VAL A 130 2.09 16.87 3.63
C VAL A 130 1.42 17.63 2.48
N SER A 131 0.10 17.50 2.33
CA SER A 131 -0.64 18.24 1.31
C SER A 131 -0.83 19.72 1.71
N SER A 132 -0.93 20.59 0.72
CA SER A 132 -1.34 21.99 0.91
C SER A 132 -2.71 22.11 1.58
N GLY A 133 -3.64 21.21 1.25
CA GLY A 133 -4.96 21.12 1.87
C GLY A 133 -4.91 20.79 3.36
N LEU A 134 -4.02 19.89 3.80
CA LEU A 134 -3.86 19.57 5.22
C LEU A 134 -3.31 20.78 5.99
N LEU A 135 -2.32 21.48 5.45
CA LEU A 135 -1.73 22.66 6.09
C LEU A 135 -2.72 23.83 6.22
N SER A 136 -3.63 23.98 5.25
CA SER A 136 -4.65 25.03 5.27
C SER A 136 -5.93 24.66 6.03
N GLY A 137 -6.27 23.35 6.07
CA GLY A 137 -7.53 22.87 6.61
C GLY A 137 -7.48 22.35 8.06
N MET A 138 -6.29 22.18 8.64
CA MET A 138 -6.09 21.70 10.01
C MET A 138 -5.32 22.72 10.84
N ASN A 139 -5.64 22.78 12.13
CA ASN A 139 -4.86 23.56 13.08
C ASN A 139 -3.57 22.80 13.49
N ARG A 140 -2.63 23.52 14.11
CA ARG A 140 -1.32 22.97 14.51
C ARG A 140 -1.44 21.68 15.35
N THR A 141 -2.38 21.63 16.28
CA THR A 141 -2.58 20.46 17.15
C THR A 141 -3.00 19.22 16.34
N GLU A 142 -3.87 19.40 15.36
CA GLU A 142 -4.36 18.35 14.47
C GLU A 142 -3.23 17.89 13.53
N ILE A 143 -2.45 18.83 12.98
CA ILE A 143 -1.27 18.51 12.15
C ILE A 143 -0.23 17.72 12.94
N GLU A 144 0.06 18.08 14.20
CA GLU A 144 0.97 17.32 15.05
C GLU A 144 0.48 15.87 15.25
N GLY A 145 -0.82 15.65 15.41
CA GLY A 145 -1.41 14.32 15.50
C GLY A 145 -1.19 13.49 14.22
N VAL A 146 -1.44 14.09 13.04
CA VAL A 146 -1.23 13.44 11.74
C VAL A 146 0.25 13.11 11.52
N ILE A 147 1.15 14.08 11.73
CA ILE A 147 2.59 13.87 11.54
C ILE A 147 3.11 12.81 12.54
N GLY A 148 2.62 12.83 13.79
CA GLY A 148 2.94 11.80 14.77
C GLY A 148 2.54 10.40 14.31
N HIS A 149 1.38 10.26 13.67
CA HIS A 149 0.92 9.02 13.06
C HIS A 149 1.84 8.55 11.93
N GLU A 150 2.18 9.42 10.99
CA GLU A 150 3.09 9.10 9.89
C GLU A 150 4.49 8.70 10.38
N LEU A 151 5.02 9.43 11.36
CA LEU A 151 6.32 9.11 11.96
C LEU A 151 6.29 7.80 12.76
N SER A 152 5.14 7.43 13.32
CA SER A 152 4.97 6.13 13.98
C SER A 152 5.05 4.98 12.98
N HIS A 153 4.51 5.11 11.77
CA HIS A 153 4.73 4.14 10.69
C HIS A 153 6.20 3.98 10.34
N VAL A 154 6.94 5.09 10.27
CA VAL A 154 8.39 5.06 10.03
C VAL A 154 9.11 4.36 11.18
N ALA A 155 8.81 4.72 12.43
CA ALA A 155 9.44 4.16 13.62
C ALA A 155 9.15 2.66 13.80
N ASN A 156 7.93 2.22 13.46
CA ASN A 156 7.54 0.81 13.47
C ASN A 156 8.22 0.01 12.34
N GLY A 157 8.70 0.65 11.28
CA GLY A 157 9.22 -0.02 10.08
C GLY A 157 8.12 -0.63 9.21
N ASP A 158 6.93 -0.06 9.28
CA ASP A 158 5.72 -0.58 8.62
C ASP A 158 5.85 -0.67 7.11
N MET A 159 6.65 0.22 6.49
CA MET A 159 6.93 0.18 5.05
C MET A 159 7.63 -1.12 4.64
N VAL A 160 8.64 -1.54 5.40
CA VAL A 160 9.39 -2.78 5.13
C VAL A 160 8.51 -4.00 5.39
N THR A 161 7.78 -4.01 6.51
CA THR A 161 6.92 -5.13 6.88
C THR A 161 5.79 -5.34 5.86
N LEU A 162 5.16 -4.25 5.40
CA LEU A 162 4.14 -4.33 4.35
C LEU A 162 4.72 -4.84 3.04
N THR A 163 5.93 -4.41 2.68
CA THR A 163 6.65 -4.88 1.49
C THR A 163 6.92 -6.39 1.56
N LEU A 164 7.36 -6.89 2.70
CA LEU A 164 7.60 -8.33 2.90
C LEU A 164 6.30 -9.13 2.75
N ILE A 165 5.21 -8.68 3.39
CA ILE A 165 3.91 -9.33 3.26
C ILE A 165 3.43 -9.30 1.81
N GLN A 166 3.53 -8.17 1.14
CA GLN A 166 3.15 -8.04 -0.27
C GLN A 166 3.98 -8.99 -1.16
N GLY A 167 5.29 -9.10 -0.92
CA GLY A 167 6.17 -10.01 -1.65
C GLY A 167 5.76 -11.48 -1.48
N ILE A 168 5.46 -11.89 -0.24
CA ILE A 168 4.98 -13.25 0.05
C ILE A 168 3.62 -13.51 -0.60
N VAL A 169 2.67 -12.58 -0.45
CA VAL A 169 1.33 -12.70 -1.07
C VAL A 169 1.46 -12.81 -2.59
N ASN A 170 2.28 -11.98 -3.23
CA ASN A 170 2.54 -12.05 -4.67
C ASN A 170 3.12 -13.41 -5.08
N ALA A 171 4.07 -13.94 -4.31
CA ALA A 171 4.65 -15.26 -4.56
C ALA A 171 3.60 -16.37 -4.50
N PHE A 172 2.72 -16.35 -3.49
CA PHE A 172 1.62 -17.31 -3.37
C PHE A 172 0.62 -17.20 -4.52
N VAL A 173 0.21 -15.98 -4.87
CA VAL A 173 -0.71 -15.73 -6.00
C VAL A 173 -0.12 -16.31 -7.28
N MET A 174 1.14 -15.98 -7.58
CA MET A 174 1.83 -16.48 -8.78
C MET A 174 1.95 -18.02 -8.78
N PHE A 175 2.29 -18.61 -7.66
CA PHE A 175 2.48 -20.06 -7.55
C PHE A 175 1.15 -20.81 -7.72
N LEU A 176 0.14 -20.48 -6.92
CA LEU A 176 -1.17 -21.17 -6.96
C LEU A 176 -1.84 -21.01 -8.32
N SER A 177 -1.77 -19.83 -8.91
CA SER A 177 -2.37 -19.57 -10.22
C SER A 177 -1.76 -20.46 -11.30
N ARG A 178 -0.44 -20.64 -11.31
CA ARG A 178 0.24 -21.51 -12.30
C ARG A 178 -0.04 -22.99 -12.07
N VAL A 179 -0.04 -23.42 -10.82
CA VAL A 179 -0.35 -24.82 -10.48
C VAL A 179 -1.77 -25.17 -10.89
N LEU A 180 -2.75 -24.35 -10.51
CA LEU A 180 -4.15 -24.64 -10.84
C LEU A 180 -4.43 -24.49 -12.34
N ALA A 181 -3.80 -23.52 -13.00
CA ALA A 181 -3.90 -23.35 -14.46
C ALA A 181 -3.38 -24.59 -15.21
N TYR A 182 -2.29 -25.19 -14.74
CA TYR A 182 -1.76 -26.40 -15.31
C TYR A 182 -2.77 -27.57 -15.20
N PHE A 183 -3.32 -27.80 -14.01
CA PHE A 183 -4.32 -28.86 -13.81
C PHE A 183 -5.60 -28.60 -14.60
N ALA A 184 -6.09 -27.36 -14.63
CA ALA A 184 -7.29 -27.01 -15.40
C ALA A 184 -7.07 -27.21 -16.91
N ALA A 185 -5.93 -26.80 -17.43
CA ALA A 185 -5.59 -27.02 -18.83
C ALA A 185 -5.43 -28.50 -19.18
N GLN A 186 -4.87 -29.31 -18.26
CA GLN A 186 -4.74 -30.75 -18.45
C GLN A 186 -6.12 -31.46 -18.45
N ALA A 187 -7.02 -31.04 -17.54
CA ALA A 187 -8.36 -31.63 -17.43
C ALA A 187 -9.23 -31.39 -18.66
N LEU A 188 -8.98 -30.29 -19.39
CA LEU A 188 -9.76 -29.92 -20.58
C LEU A 188 -9.10 -30.37 -21.90
N ARG A 189 -7.88 -30.90 -21.87
CA ARG A 189 -7.23 -31.47 -23.06
C ARG A 189 -7.85 -32.80 -23.42
N GLY A 190 -8.37 -32.92 -24.66
CA GLY A 190 -8.80 -34.17 -25.25
C GLY A 190 -7.61 -35.11 -25.51
N GLU A 191 -7.90 -36.43 -25.62
CA GLU A 191 -6.86 -37.46 -25.89
C GLU A 191 -6.06 -37.19 -27.19
N ASN A 192 -6.69 -36.60 -28.19
CA ASN A 192 -6.09 -36.34 -29.51
C ASN A 192 -5.20 -35.07 -29.56
N GLU A 193 -5.27 -34.19 -28.55
CA GLU A 193 -4.49 -32.96 -28.52
C GLU A 193 -3.18 -33.09 -27.70
N ARG A 194 -2.89 -34.27 -27.16
CA ARG A 194 -1.70 -34.52 -26.34
C ARG A 194 -0.39 -34.48 -27.12
N GLU A 195 -0.44 -34.70 -28.44
CA GLU A 195 0.74 -34.72 -29.32
C GLU A 195 1.04 -33.38 -30.01
N GLU A 196 0.05 -32.50 -30.17
CA GLU A 196 0.32 -31.18 -30.70
C GLU A 196 0.89 -30.26 -29.62
N ARG A 197 2.14 -29.85 -29.78
CA ARG A 197 2.80 -28.74 -29.09
C ARG A 197 2.13 -27.37 -29.38
N GLY A 198 0.86 -27.38 -29.80
CA GLY A 198 0.02 -26.22 -30.05
C GLY A 198 -0.18 -25.42 -28.76
N GLY A 199 0.35 -24.25 -28.78
CA GLY A 199 0.54 -23.25 -27.77
C GLY A 199 -0.30 -23.38 -26.49
N ASN A 200 0.36 -23.23 -25.35
CA ASN A 200 -0.21 -23.19 -23.99
C ASN A 200 -1.16 -21.98 -23.76
N TRP A 201 -1.93 -21.56 -24.79
CA TRP A 201 -2.84 -20.41 -24.68
C TRP A 201 -3.91 -20.64 -23.62
N MET A 202 -4.42 -21.88 -23.54
CA MET A 202 -5.43 -22.27 -22.53
C MET A 202 -4.85 -22.17 -21.12
N GLN A 203 -3.63 -22.67 -20.93
CA GLN A 203 -2.92 -22.52 -19.65
C GLN A 203 -2.63 -21.05 -19.34
N PHE A 204 -2.31 -20.24 -20.34
CA PHE A 204 -2.13 -18.79 -20.16
C PHE A 204 -3.43 -18.12 -19.70
N VAL A 205 -4.56 -18.43 -20.34
CA VAL A 205 -5.87 -17.89 -19.95
C VAL A 205 -6.25 -18.30 -18.53
N PHE A 206 -6.08 -19.59 -18.17
CA PHE A 206 -6.34 -20.05 -16.80
C PHE A 206 -5.42 -19.40 -15.79
N THR A 207 -4.11 -19.24 -16.10
CA THR A 207 -3.19 -18.54 -15.21
C THR A 207 -3.68 -17.13 -14.95
N PHE A 208 -4.10 -16.40 -16.00
CA PHE A 208 -4.63 -15.06 -15.88
C PHE A 208 -5.89 -14.98 -15.01
N VAL A 209 -6.85 -15.88 -15.24
CA VAL A 209 -8.10 -15.91 -14.45
C VAL A 209 -7.81 -16.22 -12.97
N PHE A 210 -6.99 -17.23 -12.69
CA PHE A 210 -6.62 -17.57 -11.32
C PHE A 210 -5.77 -16.50 -10.66
N GLU A 211 -4.90 -15.80 -11.41
CA GLU A 211 -4.08 -14.71 -10.88
C GLU A 211 -4.96 -13.53 -10.44
N ILE A 212 -5.98 -13.17 -11.21
CA ILE A 212 -6.98 -12.18 -10.79
C ILE A 212 -7.72 -12.65 -9.51
N PHE A 213 -8.21 -13.88 -9.51
CA PHE A 213 -8.96 -14.43 -8.38
C PHE A 213 -8.12 -14.43 -7.10
N PHE A 214 -6.90 -14.98 -7.13
CA PHE A 214 -6.03 -15.01 -5.95
C PHE A 214 -5.48 -13.64 -5.58
N SER A 215 -5.31 -12.72 -6.52
CA SER A 215 -4.94 -11.33 -6.22
C SER A 215 -6.03 -10.62 -5.41
N ILE A 216 -7.30 -10.88 -5.70
CA ILE A 216 -8.42 -10.37 -4.91
C ILE A 216 -8.34 -10.93 -3.48
N LEU A 217 -8.15 -12.24 -3.31
CA LEU A 217 -8.00 -12.85 -1.98
C LEU A 217 -6.75 -12.34 -1.25
N GLY A 218 -5.63 -12.24 -1.95
CA GLY A 218 -4.38 -11.69 -1.41
C GLY A 218 -4.52 -10.25 -0.94
N SER A 219 -5.29 -9.43 -1.65
CA SER A 219 -5.55 -8.04 -1.25
C SER A 219 -6.32 -7.93 0.07
N MET A 220 -7.17 -8.91 0.40
CA MET A 220 -7.86 -8.95 1.71
C MET A 220 -6.87 -9.19 2.86
N VAL A 221 -5.86 -10.06 2.64
CA VAL A 221 -4.80 -10.32 3.64
C VAL A 221 -3.97 -9.05 3.86
N VAL A 222 -3.56 -8.39 2.77
CA VAL A 222 -2.80 -7.13 2.84
C VAL A 222 -3.62 -6.03 3.52
N ALA A 223 -4.90 -5.90 3.20
CA ALA A 223 -5.81 -4.93 3.82
C ALA A 223 -6.02 -5.20 5.32
N TRP A 224 -6.16 -6.47 5.71
CA TRP A 224 -6.26 -6.85 7.12
C TRP A 224 -5.01 -6.42 7.90
N PHE A 225 -3.82 -6.72 7.39
CA PHE A 225 -2.58 -6.31 8.00
C PHE A 225 -2.42 -4.78 8.02
N SER A 226 -2.84 -4.10 6.95
CA SER A 226 -2.84 -2.63 6.89
C SER A 226 -3.67 -2.02 8.02
N ARG A 227 -4.89 -2.53 8.27
CA ARG A 227 -5.73 -2.07 9.39
C ARG A 227 -5.08 -2.29 10.77
N TYR A 228 -4.44 -3.44 10.97
CA TYR A 228 -3.73 -3.72 12.22
C TYR A 228 -2.60 -2.71 12.48
N ARG A 229 -1.86 -2.34 11.44
CA ARG A 229 -0.81 -1.33 11.48
C ARG A 229 -1.33 0.05 11.91
N GLU A 230 -2.51 0.44 11.45
CA GLU A 230 -3.12 1.74 11.76
C GLU A 230 -3.31 1.93 13.27
N PHE A 231 -3.82 0.92 13.96
CA PHE A 231 -3.99 1.00 15.42
C PHE A 231 -2.66 1.15 16.16
N ARG A 232 -1.60 0.50 15.66
CA ARG A 232 -0.26 0.68 16.22
C ARG A 232 0.31 2.07 15.96
N ALA A 233 0.04 2.63 14.78
CA ALA A 233 0.46 3.98 14.44
C ALA A 233 -0.30 5.03 15.26
N ASP A 234 -1.59 4.82 15.52
CA ASP A 234 -2.39 5.67 16.40
C ASP A 234 -1.84 5.67 17.85
N ALA A 235 -1.57 4.48 18.38
CA ALA A 235 -0.95 4.34 19.69
C ALA A 235 0.44 4.98 19.73
N GLY A 236 1.23 4.84 18.67
CA GLY A 236 2.52 5.50 18.51
C GLY A 236 2.39 7.02 18.49
N SER A 237 1.46 7.57 17.71
CA SER A 237 1.17 9.01 17.68
C SER A 237 0.74 9.53 19.06
N ALA A 238 -0.12 8.77 19.76
CA ALA A 238 -0.54 9.12 21.13
C ALA A 238 0.64 9.21 22.11
N ARG A 239 1.67 8.39 21.93
CA ARG A 239 2.90 8.42 22.75
C ARG A 239 3.81 9.62 22.41
N ILE A 240 4.01 9.92 21.13
CA ILE A 240 5.02 10.91 20.68
C ILE A 240 4.47 12.32 20.55
N ALA A 241 3.22 12.47 20.10
CA ALA A 241 2.54 13.75 19.94
C ALA A 241 1.56 14.05 21.08
N GLY A 242 0.98 13.03 21.66
CA GLY A 242 -0.05 13.11 22.69
C GLY A 242 -1.41 12.58 22.23
N ARG A 243 -2.11 11.88 23.12
CA ARG A 243 -3.42 11.25 22.86
C ARG A 243 -4.43 12.23 22.28
N GLU A 244 -4.58 13.39 22.93
CA GLU A 244 -5.57 14.40 22.57
C GLU A 244 -5.33 14.95 21.16
N LYS A 245 -4.06 15.10 20.75
CA LYS A 245 -3.69 15.57 19.42
C LYS A 245 -4.05 14.54 18.34
N MET A 246 -3.82 13.25 18.63
CA MET A 246 -4.21 12.18 17.71
C MET A 246 -5.73 12.08 17.57
N ILE A 247 -6.47 12.18 18.67
CA ILE A 247 -7.94 12.21 18.65
C ILE A 247 -8.43 13.44 17.87
N ALA A 248 -7.87 14.62 18.10
CA ALA A 248 -8.22 15.85 17.38
C ALA A 248 -7.98 15.72 15.87
N ALA A 249 -6.86 15.11 15.47
CA ALA A 249 -6.55 14.81 14.08
C ALA A 249 -7.61 13.91 13.43
N LEU A 250 -7.98 12.80 14.07
CA LEU A 250 -9.02 11.90 13.58
C LEU A 250 -10.40 12.57 13.51
N GLN A 251 -10.73 13.42 14.48
CA GLN A 251 -11.97 14.20 14.46
C GLN A 251 -11.97 15.25 13.34
N ALA A 252 -10.83 15.88 13.07
CA ALA A 252 -10.69 16.80 11.94
C ALA A 252 -10.93 16.07 10.61
N LEU A 253 -10.31 14.92 10.41
CA LEU A 253 -10.58 14.07 9.25
C LEU A 253 -12.07 13.71 9.16
N LYS A 254 -12.69 13.30 10.28
CA LYS A 254 -14.11 12.94 10.31
C LYS A 254 -15.01 14.10 9.90
N ARG A 255 -14.75 15.33 10.37
CA ARG A 255 -15.54 16.52 9.99
C ARG A 255 -15.59 16.70 8.47
N VAL A 256 -14.50 16.44 7.77
CA VAL A 256 -14.41 16.56 6.32
C VAL A 256 -15.07 15.36 5.63
N TYR A 257 -14.99 14.16 6.21
CA TYR A 257 -15.67 12.96 5.69
C TYR A 257 -17.20 13.00 5.83
N ASP A 258 -17.73 13.70 6.82
CA ASP A 258 -19.17 13.81 7.06
C ASP A 258 -19.84 14.92 6.22
N VAL A 259 -19.09 15.65 5.39
CA VAL A 259 -19.66 16.63 4.45
C VAL A 259 -20.47 15.90 3.37
N PRO A 260 -21.71 16.31 3.08
CA PRO A 260 -22.55 15.65 2.06
C PRO A 260 -21.88 15.61 0.69
N MET A 261 -21.99 14.46 0.01
CA MET A 261 -21.39 14.19 -1.32
C MET A 261 -21.76 15.21 -2.44
N ASN A 262 -22.76 16.04 -2.22
CA ASN A 262 -23.26 17.03 -3.18
C ASN A 262 -22.62 18.42 -3.02
N ALA A 263 -21.67 18.58 -2.11
CA ALA A 263 -20.93 19.84 -1.99
C ALA A 263 -19.98 19.99 -3.19
N PRO A 264 -19.98 21.15 -3.88
CA PRO A 264 -19.21 21.34 -5.12
C PRO A 264 -17.69 21.33 -4.93
N GLU A 265 -17.21 21.30 -3.69
CA GLU A 265 -15.79 21.36 -3.32
C GLU A 265 -15.15 20.00 -3.00
N VAL A 266 -15.86 18.89 -3.11
CA VAL A 266 -15.36 17.57 -2.74
C VAL A 266 -14.61 16.91 -3.89
N SER A 267 -13.31 16.68 -3.75
CA SER A 267 -12.49 16.01 -4.79
C SER A 267 -12.94 14.57 -5.06
N ALA A 268 -12.69 14.07 -6.29
CA ALA A 268 -13.04 12.70 -6.68
C ALA A 268 -12.29 11.63 -5.85
N ALA A 269 -11.09 11.95 -5.36
CA ALA A 269 -10.33 11.09 -4.47
C ALA A 269 -11.01 10.99 -3.10
N PHE A 270 -11.53 12.10 -2.61
CA PHE A 270 -12.25 12.23 -1.36
C PHE A 270 -13.59 11.47 -1.40
N GLN A 271 -14.38 11.63 -2.47
CA GLN A 271 -15.61 10.85 -2.67
C GLN A 271 -15.36 9.35 -2.67
N ALA A 272 -14.21 8.92 -3.20
CA ALA A 272 -13.83 7.51 -3.22
C ALA A 272 -13.44 6.95 -1.85
N MET A 273 -12.88 7.78 -0.95
CA MET A 273 -12.62 7.42 0.45
C MET A 273 -13.91 7.37 1.27
N GLN A 274 -14.83 8.32 1.11
CA GLN A 274 -16.15 8.30 1.76
C GLN A 274 -16.93 7.02 1.47
N ILE A 275 -16.91 6.54 0.20
CA ILE A 275 -17.61 5.31 -0.18
C ILE A 275 -17.06 4.09 0.58
N SER A 276 -15.78 4.08 0.97
CA SER A 276 -15.19 2.96 1.73
C SER A 276 -15.52 3.00 3.23
N SER A 277 -15.80 4.17 3.79
CA SER A 277 -16.04 4.35 5.23
C SER A 277 -17.48 4.00 5.66
N HIS A 278 -18.47 4.11 4.77
CA HIS A 278 -19.89 3.91 5.09
C HIS A 278 -20.48 2.56 4.69
N LYS A 279 -19.74 1.68 4.02
CA LYS A 279 -20.26 0.39 3.56
C LYS A 279 -20.04 -0.72 4.59
N LYS A 280 -21.10 -1.08 5.30
CA LYS A 280 -21.18 -2.34 6.09
C LYS A 280 -21.26 -3.52 5.10
N GLY A 281 -20.37 -4.52 5.22
CA GLY A 281 -20.42 -5.73 4.42
C GLY A 281 -19.05 -6.20 3.90
N LEU A 282 -19.06 -7.14 2.96
CA LEU A 282 -17.86 -7.76 2.37
C LEU A 282 -16.84 -6.75 1.82
N LEU A 283 -17.28 -5.55 1.42
CA LEU A 283 -16.38 -4.50 0.92
C LEU A 283 -15.44 -3.94 2.00
N ASN A 284 -15.79 -4.06 3.30
CA ASN A 284 -14.89 -3.66 4.38
C ASN A 284 -13.64 -4.55 4.49
N LEU A 285 -13.67 -5.76 3.94
CA LEU A 285 -12.50 -6.64 3.91
C LEU A 285 -11.35 -6.04 3.05
N PHE A 286 -11.69 -5.18 2.11
CA PHE A 286 -10.74 -4.51 1.21
C PHE A 286 -10.33 -3.10 1.67
N ALA A 287 -10.89 -2.62 2.78
CA ALA A 287 -10.51 -1.32 3.33
C ALA A 287 -9.10 -1.41 3.95
N SER A 288 -8.22 -0.50 3.57
CA SER A 288 -6.85 -0.41 4.10
C SER A 288 -6.78 0.27 5.46
N HIS A 289 -7.81 1.04 5.83
CA HIS A 289 -7.90 1.74 7.11
C HIS A 289 -9.16 1.30 7.87
N PRO A 290 -9.09 1.20 9.21
CA PRO A 290 -10.27 1.03 10.05
C PRO A 290 -11.16 2.28 10.02
N SER A 291 -12.39 2.18 10.52
CA SER A 291 -13.26 3.36 10.65
C SER A 291 -12.65 4.39 11.61
N LEU A 292 -12.88 5.69 11.32
CA LEU A 292 -12.39 6.75 12.20
C LEU A 292 -12.99 6.63 13.62
N ASP A 293 -14.25 6.21 13.71
CA ASP A 293 -14.93 6.00 14.99
C ASP A 293 -14.25 4.92 15.84
N GLU A 294 -13.91 3.76 15.25
CA GLU A 294 -13.20 2.68 15.92
C GLU A 294 -11.81 3.13 16.40
N ARG A 295 -11.09 3.92 15.58
CA ARG A 295 -9.79 4.47 15.94
C ARG A 295 -9.89 5.43 17.12
N ILE A 296 -10.87 6.36 17.10
CA ILE A 296 -11.12 7.32 18.18
C ILE A 296 -11.51 6.58 19.45
N GLU A 297 -12.46 5.63 19.40
CA GLU A 297 -12.90 4.86 20.54
C GLU A 297 -11.74 4.11 21.21
N ARG A 298 -10.89 3.44 20.41
CA ARG A 298 -9.70 2.76 20.94
C ARG A 298 -8.73 3.70 21.64
N LEU A 299 -8.51 4.90 21.11
CA LEU A 299 -7.65 5.88 21.74
C LEU A 299 -8.25 6.43 23.04
N GLN A 300 -9.58 6.59 23.12
CA GLN A 300 -10.29 7.07 24.32
C GLN A 300 -10.29 6.03 25.44
N THR A 301 -10.45 4.76 25.09
CA THR A 301 -10.58 3.67 26.07
C THR A 301 -9.24 3.07 26.50
N ALA A 302 -8.17 3.27 25.73
CA ALA A 302 -6.85 2.75 26.08
C ALA A 302 -6.31 3.33 27.39
N THR A 303 -5.99 2.47 28.33
CA THR A 303 -5.36 2.86 29.61
C THR A 303 -3.85 3.07 29.47
N HIS A 304 -3.21 2.29 28.60
CA HIS A 304 -1.78 2.39 28.28
C HIS A 304 -1.59 2.22 26.77
N PHE A 305 -0.56 2.87 26.24
CA PHE A 305 -0.10 2.69 24.84
C PHE A 305 1.23 1.92 24.88
N GLU A 306 1.18 0.63 24.56
CA GLU A 306 2.37 -0.20 24.36
C GLU A 306 2.97 -0.06 22.97
#